data_e01b641da53cf82726b2262f7b874045
#
_entry.id   e01b641da53cf82726b2262f7b874045
#
_cell.length_a   1.000
_cell.length_b   1.000
_cell.length_c   1.000
_cell.angle_alpha   90.00
_cell.angle_beta   90.00
_cell.angle_gamma   90.00
#
_symmetry.space_group_name_H-M   'P 1'
#
loop_
_entity.id
_entity.type
_entity.pdbx_description
1 polymer ?
#
loop_
_entity_poly.entity_id
_entity_poly.type
_entity_poly.pdbx_seq_one_letter_code
_entity_poly.pdbx_strand_id
1 'polypeptide(L)'
;MNTSLKTSKRQTQAPRSLAQHARLDMEGVVGQQSVPLLKALHILTREGQLNQDSRRKLKQVNHLVQLIEAPLRECAASADFSEHHPLTLVDHGAGKSYLGFILYDRFVAQHTSGLDAQPAKSRNTDLQETKSAMALQVFCIESRPELVEKSAQLAQEFGFTGMKFLNVLSQDAGAQSEMPAKVDVVTALHACDSLSDDAIEFAVSKDAKLIFLVPCCQAETASLLKSNRALFIHKTPLAELWRHPLHTRELGSQLTNVMRCLYLEALGYMVTVTELVGWEHSMKNELIVAKFTGQKKKLAAQRLVALLDQFGLEALLKTRFARVKEPLTA
;
A
#
# COMPACT_ATOMS: atom_id res chain seq x y z
N MET A 1 -53.74 17.78 -55.81
CA MET A 1 -53.54 17.17 -54.50
C MET A 1 -52.04 17.17 -54.20
N ASN A 2 -51.61 18.15 -53.43
CA ASN A 2 -50.20 18.34 -53.10
C ASN A 2 -49.84 17.60 -51.76
N THR A 3 -48.98 16.62 -51.86
CA THR A 3 -48.43 15.93 -50.68
C THR A 3 -47.01 16.45 -50.42
N SER A 4 -46.93 17.32 -49.41
CA SER A 4 -45.64 17.89 -48.90
C SER A 4 -44.94 16.87 -48.04
N LEU A 5 -43.76 16.40 -48.47
CA LEU A 5 -42.82 15.60 -47.68
C LEU A 5 -42.01 16.51 -46.74
N LYS A 6 -42.28 16.39 -45.44
CA LYS A 6 -41.45 17.00 -44.37
C LYS A 6 -40.19 16.20 -44.22
N THR A 7 -39.05 16.70 -44.69
CA THR A 7 -37.72 16.21 -44.40
C THR A 7 -37.30 16.66 -43.02
N SER A 8 -37.27 15.70 -42.08
CA SER A 8 -36.68 15.86 -40.75
C SER A 8 -35.13 15.97 -40.87
N LYS A 9 -34.60 17.15 -40.60
CA LYS A 9 -33.15 17.36 -40.44
C LYS A 9 -32.69 16.71 -39.16
N ARG A 10 -32.07 15.52 -39.26
CA ARG A 10 -31.23 14.97 -38.18
C ARG A 10 -30.04 15.91 -38.00
N GLN A 11 -29.97 16.61 -36.86
CA GLN A 11 -28.77 17.29 -36.41
C GLN A 11 -27.72 16.22 -36.07
N THR A 12 -26.75 16.04 -36.94
CA THR A 12 -25.51 15.30 -36.64
C THR A 12 -24.68 16.14 -35.66
N GLN A 13 -24.69 15.74 -34.41
CA GLN A 13 -23.72 16.29 -33.46
C GLN A 13 -22.31 16.00 -33.98
N ALA A 14 -21.50 17.04 -34.10
CA ALA A 14 -20.09 16.92 -34.47
C ALA A 14 -19.39 15.99 -33.49
N PRO A 15 -18.47 15.11 -33.94
CA PRO A 15 -17.72 14.22 -33.05
C PRO A 15 -16.94 15.08 -32.07
N ARG A 16 -17.14 14.82 -30.76
CA ARG A 16 -16.39 15.44 -29.70
C ARG A 16 -14.91 15.15 -29.95
N SER A 17 -14.06 16.18 -29.88
CA SER A 17 -12.63 16.03 -30.16
C SER A 17 -12.01 14.99 -29.21
N LEU A 18 -11.04 14.22 -29.72
CA LEU A 18 -10.26 13.25 -28.91
C LEU A 18 -9.73 13.86 -27.60
N ALA A 19 -9.42 15.17 -27.62
CA ALA A 19 -9.01 15.94 -26.45
C ALA A 19 -10.12 16.10 -25.40
N GLN A 20 -11.42 16.21 -25.81
CA GLN A 20 -12.55 16.26 -24.88
C GLN A 20 -12.87 14.90 -24.26
N HIS A 21 -12.72 13.80 -25.02
CA HIS A 21 -12.86 12.44 -24.47
C HIS A 21 -11.74 12.13 -23.49
N ALA A 22 -10.48 12.51 -23.80
CA ALA A 22 -9.35 12.35 -22.91
C ALA A 22 -9.51 13.16 -21.60
N ARG A 23 -10.10 14.36 -21.64
CA ARG A 23 -10.38 15.17 -20.44
C ARG A 23 -11.46 14.57 -19.53
N LEU A 24 -12.56 14.11 -20.11
CA LEU A 24 -13.64 13.45 -19.36
C LEU A 24 -13.18 12.13 -18.72
N ASP A 25 -12.33 11.37 -19.41
CA ASP A 25 -11.70 10.18 -18.88
C ASP A 25 -10.72 10.49 -17.73
N MET A 26 -10.04 11.63 -17.78
CA MET A 26 -9.11 12.05 -16.73
C MET A 26 -9.82 12.53 -15.47
N GLU A 27 -10.91 13.28 -15.56
CA GLU A 27 -11.68 13.78 -14.41
C GLU A 27 -12.23 12.65 -13.53
N GLY A 28 -12.59 11.50 -14.14
CA GLY A 28 -13.08 10.32 -13.40
C GLY A 28 -11.98 9.41 -12.83
N VAL A 29 -10.76 9.45 -13.37
CA VAL A 29 -9.68 8.50 -13.05
C VAL A 29 -8.55 9.16 -12.28
N VAL A 30 -8.19 10.41 -12.58
CA VAL A 30 -7.12 11.15 -11.90
C VAL A 30 -7.54 11.59 -10.49
N GLY A 31 -8.85 11.73 -10.25
CA GLY A 31 -9.35 12.11 -8.93
C GLY A 31 -8.82 13.47 -8.47
N GLN A 32 -8.40 13.55 -7.22
CA GLN A 32 -7.89 14.78 -6.59
C GLN A 32 -6.36 14.83 -6.56
N GLN A 33 -5.65 14.21 -7.48
CA GLN A 33 -4.18 14.18 -7.49
C GLN A 33 -3.61 15.21 -8.45
N SER A 34 -2.41 15.71 -8.13
CA SER A 34 -1.67 16.65 -8.96
C SER A 34 -1.26 16.03 -10.31
N VAL A 35 -1.78 16.56 -11.42
CA VAL A 35 -1.40 16.10 -12.78
C VAL A 35 0.10 16.27 -13.03
N PRO A 36 0.75 17.38 -12.65
CA PRO A 36 2.21 17.50 -12.76
C PRO A 36 2.97 16.39 -12.04
N LEU A 37 2.57 16.05 -10.81
CA LEU A 37 3.18 14.96 -10.05
C LEU A 37 3.00 13.61 -10.74
N LEU A 38 1.80 13.28 -11.22
CA LEU A 38 1.54 12.04 -11.92
C LEU A 38 2.36 11.89 -13.21
N LYS A 39 2.66 13.01 -13.90
CA LYS A 39 3.57 13.03 -15.05
C LYS A 39 5.01 12.77 -14.62
N ALA A 40 5.48 13.43 -13.57
CA ALA A 40 6.83 13.26 -13.05
C ALA A 40 7.08 11.84 -12.53
N LEU A 41 6.06 11.21 -11.94
CA LEU A 41 6.09 9.80 -11.54
C LEU A 41 5.92 8.81 -12.72
N HIS A 42 5.80 9.28 -13.95
CA HIS A 42 5.54 8.46 -15.15
C HIS A 42 4.26 7.58 -15.02
N ILE A 43 3.31 8.01 -14.23
CA ILE A 43 1.97 7.43 -14.18
C ILE A 43 1.13 7.95 -15.34
N LEU A 44 1.31 9.22 -15.72
CA LEU A 44 0.80 9.80 -16.96
C LEU A 44 1.92 9.95 -18.00
N THR A 45 1.55 9.99 -19.28
CA THR A 45 2.50 10.35 -20.33
C THR A 45 2.92 11.82 -20.20
N ARG A 46 3.99 12.23 -20.90
CA ARG A 46 4.44 13.63 -20.89
C ARG A 46 3.36 14.60 -21.38
N GLU A 47 2.53 14.16 -22.30
CA GLU A 47 1.38 14.92 -22.84
C GLU A 47 0.19 14.90 -21.86
N GLY A 48 0.26 14.14 -20.77
CA GLY A 48 -0.81 13.99 -19.78
C GLY A 48 -1.91 13.03 -20.22
N GLN A 49 -1.61 12.12 -21.16
CA GLN A 49 -2.57 11.11 -21.60
C GLN A 49 -2.47 9.83 -20.77
N LEU A 50 -3.59 9.13 -20.67
CA LEU A 50 -3.69 7.82 -20.06
C LEU A 50 -3.61 6.74 -21.14
N ASN A 51 -2.48 6.05 -21.25
CA ASN A 51 -2.44 4.78 -21.96
C ASN A 51 -3.02 3.65 -21.07
N GLN A 52 -3.15 2.45 -21.64
CA GLN A 52 -3.78 1.33 -20.92
C GLN A 52 -3.00 0.94 -19.63
N ASP A 53 -1.67 0.99 -19.67
CA ASP A 53 -0.82 0.69 -18.52
C ASP A 53 -0.92 1.76 -17.44
N SER A 54 -0.94 3.04 -17.83
CA SER A 54 -1.16 4.17 -16.93
C SER A 54 -2.52 4.11 -16.23
N ARG A 55 -3.58 3.72 -16.95
CA ARG A 55 -4.92 3.53 -16.35
C ARG A 55 -4.91 2.46 -15.28
N ARG A 56 -4.25 1.32 -15.51
CA ARG A 56 -4.14 0.25 -14.51
C ARG A 56 -3.42 0.74 -13.26
N LYS A 57 -2.24 1.35 -13.43
CA LYS A 57 -1.45 1.89 -12.32
C LYS A 57 -2.23 2.91 -11.50
N LEU A 58 -2.87 3.85 -12.18
CA LEU A 58 -3.63 4.90 -11.51
C LEU A 58 -4.85 4.34 -10.77
N LYS A 59 -5.55 3.37 -11.35
CA LYS A 59 -6.67 2.69 -10.69
C LYS A 59 -6.21 1.96 -9.43
N GLN A 60 -5.07 1.24 -9.49
CA GLN A 60 -4.50 0.56 -8.32
C GLN A 60 -4.11 1.56 -7.22
N VAL A 61 -3.42 2.63 -7.59
CA VAL A 61 -3.00 3.68 -6.66
C VAL A 61 -4.21 4.35 -6.01
N ASN A 62 -5.22 4.74 -6.79
CA ASN A 62 -6.42 5.39 -6.27
C ASN A 62 -7.17 4.48 -5.30
N HIS A 63 -7.32 3.21 -5.64
CA HIS A 63 -7.97 2.25 -4.75
C HIS A 63 -7.18 2.07 -3.44
N LEU A 64 -5.86 1.93 -3.54
CA LEU A 64 -5.01 1.83 -2.36
C LEU A 64 -5.11 3.09 -1.48
N VAL A 65 -5.07 4.28 -2.08
CA VAL A 65 -5.25 5.54 -1.35
C VAL A 65 -6.62 5.59 -0.65
N GLN A 66 -7.69 5.14 -1.30
CA GLN A 66 -9.03 5.06 -0.68
C GLN A 66 -9.06 4.11 0.52
N LEU A 67 -8.40 2.96 0.42
CA LEU A 67 -8.30 1.99 1.52
C LEU A 67 -7.46 2.51 2.69
N ILE A 68 -6.43 3.31 2.42
CA ILE A 68 -5.55 3.91 3.43
C ILE A 68 -6.19 5.16 4.05
N GLU A 69 -6.95 5.96 3.29
CA GLU A 69 -7.43 7.27 3.71
C GLU A 69 -8.25 7.23 5.00
N ALA A 70 -9.23 6.34 5.11
CA ALA A 70 -10.10 6.29 6.28
C ALA A 70 -9.33 5.87 7.56
N PRO A 71 -8.54 4.78 7.58
CA PRO A 71 -7.73 4.42 8.75
C PRO A 71 -6.68 5.49 9.11
N LEU A 72 -6.10 6.16 8.11
CA LEU A 72 -5.10 7.20 8.33
C LEU A 72 -5.73 8.43 9.01
N ARG A 73 -6.91 8.87 8.54
CA ARG A 73 -7.66 9.97 9.17
C ARG A 73 -8.13 9.62 10.57
N GLU A 74 -8.58 8.40 10.79
CA GLU A 74 -8.94 7.92 12.13
C GLU A 74 -7.72 7.94 13.07
N CYS A 75 -6.56 7.49 12.59
CA CYS A 75 -5.32 7.57 13.34
C CYS A 75 -4.95 9.03 13.66
N ALA A 76 -5.06 9.92 12.68
CA ALA A 76 -4.78 11.35 12.85
C ALA A 76 -5.75 12.01 13.85
N ALA A 77 -7.02 11.64 13.86
CA ALA A 77 -8.02 12.18 14.77
C ALA A 77 -7.88 11.65 16.21
N SER A 78 -7.20 10.53 16.41
CA SER A 78 -7.03 9.90 17.74
C SER A 78 -5.89 10.45 18.59
N ALA A 79 -5.08 11.39 18.06
CA ALA A 79 -3.95 11.98 18.75
C ALA A 79 -3.77 13.44 18.35
N ASP A 80 -3.08 14.24 19.20
CA ASP A 80 -2.79 15.64 18.95
C ASP A 80 -1.64 15.81 17.96
N PHE A 81 -1.89 15.49 16.69
CA PHE A 81 -0.93 15.73 15.62
C PHE A 81 -0.95 17.21 15.22
N SER A 82 0.23 17.79 15.06
CA SER A 82 0.45 19.19 14.71
C SER A 82 1.69 19.32 13.82
N GLU A 83 2.00 20.52 13.35
CA GLU A 83 3.25 20.78 12.63
C GLU A 83 4.51 20.40 13.44
N HIS A 84 4.45 20.54 14.77
CA HIS A 84 5.54 20.14 15.67
C HIS A 84 5.53 18.64 16.00
N HIS A 85 4.39 18.00 15.84
CA HIS A 85 4.17 16.56 16.05
C HIS A 85 3.39 15.98 14.86
N PRO A 86 4.00 15.88 13.68
CA PRO A 86 3.33 15.33 12.50
C PRO A 86 3.09 13.84 12.66
N LEU A 87 2.00 13.36 12.04
CA LEU A 87 1.80 11.92 11.88
C LEU A 87 2.95 11.36 11.04
N THR A 88 3.56 10.30 11.53
CA THR A 88 4.75 9.70 10.90
C THR A 88 4.37 8.46 10.10
N LEU A 89 4.63 8.51 8.80
CA LEU A 89 4.46 7.36 7.89
C LEU A 89 5.81 6.91 7.36
N VAL A 90 6.07 5.60 7.39
CA VAL A 90 7.26 5.00 6.79
C VAL A 90 6.85 4.10 5.64
N ASP A 91 7.34 4.39 4.44
CA ASP A 91 7.19 3.56 3.24
C ASP A 91 8.44 2.66 3.11
N HIS A 92 8.27 1.40 3.47
CA HIS A 92 9.35 0.44 3.62
C HIS A 92 9.59 -0.32 2.32
N GLY A 93 10.81 -0.24 1.76
CA GLY A 93 11.10 -0.73 0.42
C GLY A 93 10.44 0.13 -0.66
N ALA A 94 10.50 1.46 -0.49
CA ALA A 94 9.71 2.44 -1.22
C ALA A 94 9.91 2.44 -2.75
N GLY A 95 11.01 1.88 -3.25
CA GLY A 95 11.33 1.88 -4.67
C GLY A 95 11.42 3.31 -5.22
N LYS A 96 10.50 3.68 -6.12
CA LYS A 96 10.36 5.06 -6.64
C LYS A 96 9.48 5.94 -5.75
N SER A 97 9.15 5.49 -4.57
CA SER A 97 8.33 6.20 -3.56
C SER A 97 6.97 6.68 -4.05
N TYR A 98 6.37 5.98 -5.02
CA TYR A 98 5.07 6.38 -5.60
C TYR A 98 4.00 6.61 -4.56
N LEU A 99 3.86 5.68 -3.60
CA LEU A 99 2.85 5.79 -2.57
C LEU A 99 3.11 6.99 -1.67
N GLY A 100 4.34 7.15 -1.20
CA GLY A 100 4.75 8.28 -0.35
C GLY A 100 4.42 9.62 -1.00
N PHE A 101 4.77 9.80 -2.28
CA PHE A 101 4.46 11.01 -3.04
C PHE A 101 2.96 11.28 -3.15
N ILE A 102 2.17 10.25 -3.48
CA ILE A 102 0.73 10.40 -3.69
C ILE A 102 0.00 10.69 -2.38
N LEU A 103 0.39 10.04 -1.28
CA LEU A 103 -0.17 10.32 0.03
C LEU A 103 0.20 11.73 0.51
N TYR A 104 1.45 12.16 0.30
CA TYR A 104 1.88 13.51 0.67
C TYR A 104 1.16 14.59 -0.15
N ASP A 105 1.07 14.44 -1.47
CA ASP A 105 0.32 15.34 -2.34
C ASP A 105 -1.14 15.45 -1.89
N ARG A 106 -1.79 14.33 -1.60
CA ARG A 106 -3.20 14.30 -1.25
C ARG A 106 -3.51 14.87 0.12
N PHE A 107 -2.67 14.62 1.12
CA PHE A 107 -2.99 14.98 2.51
C PHE A 107 -2.34 16.27 2.97
N VAL A 108 -1.28 16.73 2.31
CA VAL A 108 -0.53 17.92 2.68
C VAL A 108 -0.58 18.99 1.59
N ALA A 109 -0.01 18.72 0.42
CA ALA A 109 0.25 19.75 -0.60
C ALA A 109 -1.03 20.40 -1.16
N GLN A 110 -2.09 19.64 -1.36
CA GLN A 110 -3.35 20.18 -1.91
C GLN A 110 -4.09 21.09 -0.93
N HIS A 111 -3.82 21.00 0.36
CA HIS A 111 -4.44 21.84 1.39
C HIS A 111 -3.66 23.15 1.60
N THR A 112 -2.36 23.16 1.31
CA THR A 112 -1.53 24.38 1.37
C THR A 112 -1.73 25.29 0.15
N SER A 113 -2.02 24.70 -1.03
CA SER A 113 -2.27 25.47 -2.26
C SER A 113 -3.59 26.25 -2.26
N GLY A 114 -4.51 25.94 -1.35
CA GLY A 114 -5.81 26.63 -1.23
C GLY A 114 -5.76 27.97 -0.49
N LEU A 115 -4.65 28.33 0.13
CA LEU A 115 -4.51 29.58 0.89
C LEU A 115 -4.23 30.81 0.01
N ASP A 116 -3.75 30.60 -1.24
CA ASP A 116 -3.45 31.68 -2.21
C ASP A 116 -4.48 31.83 -3.34
N ALA A 117 -5.54 31.03 -3.38
CA ALA A 117 -6.58 31.13 -4.38
C ALA A 117 -7.62 32.17 -3.95
N GLN A 118 -7.73 33.28 -4.70
CA GLN A 118 -8.78 34.30 -4.55
C GLN A 118 -10.18 33.66 -4.53
N PRO A 119 -11.14 34.19 -3.74
CA PRO A 119 -12.44 33.60 -3.59
C PRO A 119 -13.24 33.71 -4.90
N ALA A 120 -13.37 32.61 -5.62
CA ALA A 120 -14.33 32.50 -6.70
C ALA A 120 -15.73 32.51 -6.09
N LYS A 121 -16.49 33.55 -6.39
CA LYS A 121 -17.88 33.74 -5.98
C LYS A 121 -18.77 32.59 -6.44
N SER A 122 -19.58 32.09 -5.51
CA SER A 122 -20.89 31.48 -5.69
C SER A 122 -20.97 30.02 -6.17
N ARG A 123 -21.45 29.13 -5.35
CA ARG A 123 -22.88 28.67 -5.31
C ARG A 123 -23.03 27.51 -4.33
N ASN A 124 -24.07 27.67 -3.49
CA ASN A 124 -24.71 26.68 -2.64
C ASN A 124 -24.41 25.22 -2.97
N THR A 125 -23.77 24.53 -2.06
CA THR A 125 -24.15 23.18 -1.64
C THR A 125 -23.60 22.94 -0.24
N ASP A 126 -24.50 22.69 0.69
CA ASP A 126 -24.23 22.24 2.05
C ASP A 126 -23.39 20.96 2.03
N LEU A 127 -22.51 20.81 3.01
CA LEU A 127 -21.64 19.66 3.29
C LEU A 127 -20.34 19.53 2.45
N GLN A 128 -19.57 20.59 2.36
CA GLN A 128 -18.10 20.44 2.27
C GLN A 128 -17.54 20.59 3.68
N GLU A 129 -17.37 19.47 4.38
CA GLU A 129 -16.41 19.39 5.48
C GLU A 129 -15.07 19.91 4.92
N THR A 130 -14.60 21.04 5.41
CA THR A 130 -13.27 21.57 5.15
C THR A 130 -12.29 20.55 5.72
N LYS A 131 -11.83 19.60 4.89
CA LYS A 131 -10.83 18.62 5.27
C LYS A 131 -9.57 19.38 5.63
N SER A 132 -9.30 19.58 6.91
CA SER A 132 -8.10 20.24 7.41
C SER A 132 -6.85 19.53 6.86
N ALA A 133 -5.82 20.32 6.53
CA ALA A 133 -4.51 19.79 6.15
C ALA A 133 -3.98 18.89 7.27
N MET A 134 -3.46 17.72 6.90
CA MET A 134 -2.86 16.80 7.86
C MET A 134 -1.37 17.11 7.98
N ALA A 135 -0.87 17.32 9.19
CA ALA A 135 0.56 17.35 9.42
C ALA A 135 1.13 15.94 9.27
N LEU A 136 1.80 15.67 8.15
CA LEU A 136 2.31 14.37 7.76
C LEU A 136 3.81 14.44 7.46
N GLN A 137 4.59 13.55 8.03
CA GLN A 137 5.98 13.30 7.70
C GLN A 137 6.13 11.90 7.11
N VAL A 138 6.73 11.80 5.93
CA VAL A 138 6.90 10.54 5.21
C VAL A 138 8.38 10.20 5.10
N PHE A 139 8.75 9.02 5.60
CA PHE A 139 10.08 8.45 5.44
C PHE A 139 10.02 7.34 4.37
N CYS A 140 10.80 7.46 3.33
CA CYS A 140 10.92 6.48 2.26
C CYS A 140 12.24 5.72 2.41
N ILE A 141 12.17 4.41 2.69
CA ILE A 141 13.33 3.54 2.88
C ILE A 141 13.59 2.77 1.59
N GLU A 142 14.77 2.91 1.02
CA GLU A 142 15.18 2.21 -0.20
C GLU A 142 16.70 1.97 -0.18
N SER A 143 17.12 0.77 -0.58
CA SER A 143 18.53 0.37 -0.59
C SER A 143 19.30 0.83 -1.84
N ARG A 144 18.60 1.16 -2.92
CA ARG A 144 19.19 1.58 -4.20
C ARG A 144 19.41 3.08 -4.21
N PRO A 145 20.68 3.56 -4.15
CA PRO A 145 20.99 4.99 -4.02
C PRO A 145 20.45 5.83 -5.17
N GLU A 146 20.44 5.29 -6.39
CA GLU A 146 19.94 6.01 -7.58
C GLU A 146 18.42 6.29 -7.52
N LEU A 147 17.66 5.48 -6.81
CA LEU A 147 16.22 5.72 -6.60
C LEU A 147 15.99 6.73 -5.48
N VAL A 148 16.76 6.64 -4.41
CA VAL A 148 16.74 7.59 -3.30
C VAL A 148 17.04 9.00 -3.80
N GLU A 149 18.13 9.17 -4.56
CA GLU A 149 18.53 10.47 -5.11
C GLU A 149 17.46 11.07 -6.03
N LYS A 150 16.93 10.29 -6.97
CA LYS A 150 15.87 10.73 -7.88
C LYS A 150 14.61 11.13 -7.14
N SER A 151 14.24 10.36 -6.10
CA SER A 151 13.06 10.68 -5.30
C SER A 151 13.28 11.94 -4.45
N ALA A 152 14.48 12.14 -3.89
CA ALA A 152 14.81 13.35 -3.15
C ALA A 152 14.77 14.59 -4.04
N GLN A 153 15.32 14.52 -5.27
CA GLN A 153 15.25 15.59 -6.25
C GLN A 153 13.81 15.93 -6.61
N LEU A 154 12.98 14.91 -6.86
CA LEU A 154 11.58 15.10 -7.19
C LEU A 154 10.81 15.76 -6.03
N ALA A 155 11.06 15.35 -4.79
CA ALA A 155 10.44 15.98 -3.61
C ALA A 155 10.83 17.46 -3.49
N GLN A 156 12.07 17.79 -3.77
CA GLN A 156 12.57 19.18 -3.79
C GLN A 156 11.88 20.00 -4.89
N GLU A 157 11.73 19.46 -6.11
CA GLU A 157 11.05 20.11 -7.22
C GLU A 157 9.58 20.45 -6.91
N PHE A 158 8.90 19.57 -6.15
CA PHE A 158 7.51 19.77 -5.75
C PHE A 158 7.34 20.49 -4.40
N GLY A 159 8.43 20.86 -3.73
CA GLY A 159 8.38 21.51 -2.41
C GLY A 159 7.84 20.59 -1.30
N PHE A 160 7.99 19.29 -1.40
CA PHE A 160 7.51 18.30 -0.43
C PHE A 160 8.49 18.17 0.75
N THR A 161 8.54 19.19 1.58
CA THR A 161 9.51 19.33 2.68
C THR A 161 9.38 18.30 3.80
N GLY A 162 8.19 17.72 3.96
CA GLY A 162 7.93 16.65 4.94
C GLY A 162 8.29 15.24 4.46
N MET A 163 8.83 15.08 3.24
CA MET A 163 9.32 13.80 2.74
C MET A 163 10.82 13.65 2.99
N LYS A 164 11.23 12.52 3.54
CA LYS A 164 12.62 12.15 3.81
C LYS A 164 12.93 10.81 3.14
N PHE A 165 14.14 10.69 2.60
CA PHE A 165 14.58 9.52 1.84
C PHE A 165 15.84 8.95 2.47
N LEU A 166 15.78 7.69 2.90
CA LEU A 166 16.86 7.00 3.59
C LEU A 166 17.43 5.90 2.69
N ASN A 167 18.71 6.01 2.37
CA ASN A 167 19.42 4.97 1.61
C ASN A 167 19.99 3.94 2.57
N VAL A 168 19.17 2.98 2.94
CA VAL A 168 19.55 1.92 3.91
C VAL A 168 18.88 0.59 3.54
N LEU A 169 19.46 -0.50 3.99
CA LEU A 169 18.80 -1.80 3.93
C LEU A 169 17.60 -1.82 4.87
N SER A 170 16.54 -2.51 4.48
CA SER A 170 15.29 -2.62 5.22
C SER A 170 15.49 -3.01 6.69
N GLN A 171 16.33 -4.01 6.94
CA GLN A 171 16.65 -4.51 8.26
C GLN A 171 17.36 -3.49 9.17
N ASP A 172 18.10 -2.53 8.59
CA ASP A 172 18.91 -1.55 9.31
C ASP A 172 18.18 -0.21 9.51
N ALA A 173 16.98 -0.08 8.94
CA ALA A 173 16.21 1.16 8.94
C ALA A 173 15.86 1.65 10.35
N GLY A 174 15.57 0.71 11.25
CA GLY A 174 15.20 1.02 12.63
C GLY A 174 16.29 1.65 13.48
N ALA A 175 17.57 1.42 13.11
CA ALA A 175 18.74 1.91 13.82
C ALA A 175 19.22 3.29 13.34
N GLN A 176 18.64 3.86 12.27
CA GLN A 176 19.04 5.15 11.74
C GLN A 176 18.70 6.28 12.70
N SER A 177 19.65 7.20 12.92
CA SER A 177 19.48 8.34 13.83
C SER A 177 18.37 9.31 13.39
N GLU A 178 18.08 9.37 12.09
CA GLU A 178 17.03 10.20 11.50
C GLU A 178 15.62 9.59 11.68
N MET A 179 15.56 8.29 12.00
CA MET A 179 14.29 7.59 12.19
C MET A 179 13.72 7.85 13.58
N PRO A 180 12.45 8.28 13.68
CA PRO A 180 11.81 8.49 14.98
C PRO A 180 11.79 7.23 15.84
N ALA A 181 11.79 7.42 17.17
CA ALA A 181 11.66 6.30 18.11
C ALA A 181 10.34 5.55 17.94
N LYS A 182 9.27 6.27 17.61
CA LYS A 182 7.94 5.73 17.30
C LYS A 182 7.50 6.17 15.92
N VAL A 183 6.73 5.31 15.24
CA VAL A 183 6.16 5.55 13.93
C VAL A 183 4.68 5.22 13.97
N ASP A 184 3.83 6.06 13.39
CA ASP A 184 2.38 5.83 13.45
C ASP A 184 1.90 4.82 12.40
N VAL A 185 2.45 4.93 11.18
CA VAL A 185 2.01 4.14 10.02
C VAL A 185 3.20 3.55 9.28
N VAL A 186 3.13 2.27 8.95
CA VAL A 186 4.09 1.60 8.07
C VAL A 186 3.37 1.07 6.84
N THR A 187 3.90 1.40 5.67
CA THR A 187 3.47 0.85 4.38
C THR A 187 4.60 0.03 3.76
N ALA A 188 4.26 -1.08 3.12
CA ALA A 188 5.21 -1.87 2.33
C ALA A 188 4.49 -2.40 1.09
N LEU A 189 4.64 -1.66 -0.02
CA LEU A 189 4.05 -2.03 -1.29
C LEU A 189 5.08 -2.76 -2.14
N HIS A 190 4.68 -3.95 -2.63
CA HIS A 190 5.58 -4.78 -3.44
C HIS A 190 6.92 -5.10 -2.75
N ALA A 191 6.93 -5.13 -1.43
CA ALA A 191 8.04 -5.65 -0.64
C ALA A 191 8.11 -7.17 -0.84
N CYS A 192 9.06 -7.57 -1.68
CA CYS A 192 9.21 -8.97 -2.08
C CYS A 192 9.82 -9.81 -0.96
N ASP A 193 9.35 -11.05 -0.84
CA ASP A 193 9.88 -12.08 0.05
C ASP A 193 10.00 -11.61 1.51
N SER A 194 11.20 -11.66 2.09
CA SER A 194 11.47 -11.26 3.47
C SER A 194 11.30 -9.77 3.77
N LEU A 195 11.30 -8.89 2.76
CA LEU A 195 11.12 -7.45 2.98
C LEU A 195 9.78 -7.10 3.62
N SER A 196 8.72 -7.89 3.36
CA SER A 196 7.44 -7.72 4.06
C SER A 196 7.55 -8.09 5.54
N ASP A 197 8.35 -9.10 5.87
CA ASP A 197 8.58 -9.53 7.25
C ASP A 197 9.46 -8.52 7.99
N ASP A 198 10.49 -7.97 7.31
CA ASP A 198 11.31 -6.88 7.84
C ASP A 198 10.46 -5.62 8.12
N ALA A 199 9.50 -5.31 7.24
CA ALA A 199 8.56 -4.19 7.45
C ALA A 199 7.65 -4.44 8.67
N ILE A 200 7.19 -5.67 8.90
CA ILE A 200 6.40 -6.04 10.09
C ILE A 200 7.26 -5.87 11.35
N GLU A 201 8.47 -6.43 11.37
CA GLU A 201 9.37 -6.31 12.51
C GLU A 201 9.73 -4.85 12.81
N PHE A 202 10.01 -4.06 11.78
CA PHE A 202 10.22 -2.62 11.90
C PHE A 202 9.00 -1.95 12.53
N ALA A 203 7.79 -2.19 11.99
CA ALA A 203 6.56 -1.58 12.47
C ALA A 203 6.29 -1.91 13.95
N VAL A 204 6.46 -3.19 14.33
CA VAL A 204 6.29 -3.64 15.72
C VAL A 204 7.36 -3.03 16.64
N SER A 205 8.62 -2.92 16.18
CA SER A 205 9.70 -2.32 16.97
C SER A 205 9.53 -0.82 17.20
N LYS A 206 8.77 -0.15 16.33
CA LYS A 206 8.48 1.29 16.38
C LYS A 206 7.09 1.63 16.94
N ASP A 207 6.39 0.65 17.52
CA ASP A 207 5.03 0.79 18.07
C ASP A 207 4.01 1.33 17.03
N ALA A 208 4.11 0.90 15.77
CA ALA A 208 3.25 1.38 14.71
C ALA A 208 1.77 1.08 15.00
N LYS A 209 0.90 2.07 14.81
CA LYS A 209 -0.55 1.95 15.00
C LYS A 209 -1.24 1.28 13.82
N LEU A 210 -0.72 1.52 12.61
CA LEU A 210 -1.26 0.99 11.35
C LEU A 210 -0.16 0.39 10.49
N ILE A 211 -0.46 -0.75 9.86
CA ILE A 211 0.44 -1.41 8.92
C ILE A 211 -0.36 -1.77 7.67
N PHE A 212 0.16 -1.43 6.49
CA PHE A 212 -0.40 -1.77 5.18
C PHE A 212 0.65 -2.54 4.37
N LEU A 213 0.35 -3.79 4.05
CA LEU A 213 1.26 -4.65 3.30
C LEU A 213 0.58 -5.11 2.01
N VAL A 214 1.28 -4.99 0.87
CA VAL A 214 0.90 -5.60 -0.41
C VAL A 214 2.01 -6.58 -0.81
N PRO A 215 2.00 -7.80 -0.27
CA PRO A 215 3.01 -8.80 -0.55
C PRO A 215 2.87 -9.30 -1.99
N CYS A 216 3.96 -9.28 -2.76
CA CYS A 216 3.91 -9.66 -4.17
C CYS A 216 4.62 -10.98 -4.50
N CYS A 217 5.63 -11.38 -3.74
CA CYS A 217 6.43 -12.58 -3.97
C CYS A 217 6.85 -13.19 -2.63
N GLN A 218 6.70 -14.50 -2.49
CA GLN A 218 7.12 -15.26 -1.31
C GLN A 218 7.75 -16.57 -1.76
N ALA A 219 9.07 -16.53 -2.01
CA ALA A 219 9.82 -17.67 -2.50
C ALA A 219 10.35 -18.56 -1.37
N GLU A 220 10.64 -17.99 -0.19
CA GLU A 220 11.23 -18.68 0.95
C GLU A 220 10.38 -19.87 1.39
N THR A 221 9.09 -19.67 1.70
CA THR A 221 8.19 -20.74 2.14
C THR A 221 8.03 -21.83 1.08
N ALA A 222 7.90 -21.44 -0.21
CA ALA A 222 7.82 -22.40 -1.29
C ALA A 222 9.09 -23.25 -1.43
N SER A 223 10.26 -22.66 -1.19
CA SER A 223 11.55 -23.37 -1.17
C SER A 223 11.64 -24.34 -0.01
N LEU A 224 11.24 -23.92 1.19
CA LEU A 224 11.21 -24.78 2.38
C LEU A 224 10.25 -25.96 2.21
N LEU A 225 9.05 -25.73 1.68
CA LEU A 225 8.09 -26.82 1.37
C LEU A 225 8.67 -27.84 0.41
N LYS A 226 9.49 -27.43 -0.55
CA LYS A 226 10.18 -28.37 -1.46
C LYS A 226 11.29 -29.17 -0.75
N SER A 227 12.05 -28.54 0.10
CA SER A 227 13.17 -29.19 0.80
C SER A 227 12.70 -30.16 1.87
N ASN A 228 11.55 -29.91 2.49
CA ASN A 228 10.99 -30.71 3.59
C ASN A 228 10.14 -31.92 3.13
N ARG A 229 10.42 -32.47 1.95
CA ARG A 229 9.66 -33.59 1.36
C ARG A 229 9.59 -34.86 2.20
N ALA A 230 10.49 -35.03 3.18
CA ALA A 230 10.53 -36.23 4.05
C ALA A 230 9.48 -36.18 5.17
N LEU A 231 8.80 -35.04 5.40
CA LEU A 231 7.85 -34.86 6.48
C LEU A 231 6.56 -35.67 6.30
N PHE A 232 5.88 -35.93 7.41
CA PHE A 232 4.65 -36.71 7.46
C PHE A 232 3.58 -36.18 6.48
N ILE A 233 3.45 -34.85 6.35
CA ILE A 233 2.45 -34.23 5.49
C ILE A 233 2.60 -34.63 4.01
N HIS A 234 3.83 -34.93 3.55
CA HIS A 234 4.07 -35.46 2.20
C HIS A 234 3.52 -36.90 1.95
N LYS A 235 3.13 -37.58 3.02
CA LYS A 235 2.48 -38.89 2.95
C LYS A 235 0.95 -38.77 2.98
N THR A 236 0.43 -37.57 3.09
CA THR A 236 -1.02 -37.33 3.08
C THR A 236 -1.48 -36.81 1.71
N PRO A 237 -2.78 -36.90 1.38
CA PRO A 237 -3.33 -36.29 0.16
C PRO A 237 -3.04 -34.78 0.01
N LEU A 238 -2.75 -34.07 1.09
CA LEU A 238 -2.38 -32.63 1.04
C LEU A 238 -1.10 -32.39 0.26
N ALA A 239 -0.23 -33.40 0.10
CA ALA A 239 0.98 -33.29 -0.73
C ALA A 239 0.70 -32.89 -2.19
N GLU A 240 -0.51 -33.19 -2.69
CA GLU A 240 -0.91 -32.82 -4.04
C GLU A 240 -0.97 -31.29 -4.23
N LEU A 241 -1.18 -30.52 -3.14
CA LEU A 241 -1.23 -29.05 -3.19
C LEU A 241 0.10 -28.41 -3.62
N TRP A 242 1.24 -29.10 -3.46
CA TRP A 242 2.55 -28.61 -3.88
C TRP A 242 3.33 -29.60 -4.75
N ARG A 243 2.63 -30.52 -5.38
CA ARG A 243 3.22 -31.47 -6.33
C ARG A 243 3.84 -30.77 -7.54
N HIS A 244 3.16 -29.74 -8.07
CA HIS A 244 3.60 -28.97 -9.23
C HIS A 244 4.24 -27.65 -8.81
N PRO A 245 5.31 -27.18 -9.51
CA PRO A 245 6.02 -25.94 -9.16
C PRO A 245 5.10 -24.73 -9.03
N LEU A 246 4.11 -24.61 -9.91
CA LEU A 246 3.12 -23.53 -9.86
C LEU A 246 2.31 -23.59 -8.55
N HIS A 247 1.75 -24.75 -8.23
CA HIS A 247 0.96 -24.95 -7.01
C HIS A 247 1.81 -24.69 -5.76
N THR A 248 3.08 -25.17 -5.74
CA THR A 248 3.99 -24.91 -4.61
C THR A 248 4.21 -23.43 -4.38
N ARG A 249 4.40 -22.66 -5.46
CA ARG A 249 4.61 -21.22 -5.38
C ARG A 249 3.37 -20.50 -4.82
N GLU A 250 2.19 -20.83 -5.34
CA GLU A 250 0.94 -20.20 -4.92
C GLU A 250 0.58 -20.59 -3.48
N LEU A 251 0.70 -21.86 -3.10
CA LEU A 251 0.51 -22.32 -1.72
C LEU A 251 1.52 -21.66 -0.78
N GLY A 252 2.80 -21.60 -1.14
CA GLY A 252 3.83 -20.92 -0.34
C GLY A 252 3.51 -19.44 -0.11
N SER A 253 3.00 -18.76 -1.13
CA SER A 253 2.57 -17.37 -1.03
C SER A 253 1.40 -17.21 -0.05
N GLN A 254 0.34 -17.99 -0.20
CA GLN A 254 -0.82 -17.95 0.68
C GLN A 254 -0.46 -18.30 2.12
N LEU A 255 0.32 -19.35 2.32
CA LEU A 255 0.75 -19.80 3.63
C LEU A 255 1.57 -18.73 4.35
N THR A 256 2.49 -18.07 3.63
CA THR A 256 3.26 -16.95 4.19
C THR A 256 2.37 -15.81 4.67
N ASN A 257 1.38 -15.42 3.88
CA ASN A 257 0.47 -14.34 4.25
C ASN A 257 -0.43 -14.71 5.44
N VAL A 258 -0.90 -15.96 5.50
CA VAL A 258 -1.66 -16.47 6.66
C VAL A 258 -0.79 -16.43 7.94
N MET A 259 0.48 -16.85 7.84
CA MET A 259 1.41 -16.78 8.98
C MET A 259 1.66 -15.34 9.44
N ARG A 260 1.81 -14.38 8.51
CA ARG A 260 1.93 -12.95 8.81
C ARG A 260 0.69 -12.41 9.54
N CYS A 261 -0.51 -12.78 9.08
CA CYS A 261 -1.75 -12.39 9.74
C CYS A 261 -1.83 -12.93 11.18
N LEU A 262 -1.54 -14.22 11.38
CA LEU A 262 -1.54 -14.84 12.71
C LEU A 262 -0.47 -14.21 13.62
N TYR A 263 0.69 -13.87 13.06
CA TYR A 263 1.76 -13.19 13.80
C TYR A 263 1.34 -11.81 14.28
N LEU A 264 0.77 -10.99 13.40
CA LEU A 264 0.27 -9.66 13.74
C LEU A 264 -0.85 -9.73 14.79
N GLU A 265 -1.78 -10.68 14.65
CA GLU A 265 -2.83 -10.90 15.65
C GLU A 265 -2.27 -11.33 17.02
N ALA A 266 -1.25 -12.19 17.04
CA ALA A 266 -0.57 -12.59 18.26
C ALA A 266 0.13 -11.41 18.97
N LEU A 267 0.57 -10.41 18.20
CA LEU A 267 1.23 -9.19 18.69
C LEU A 267 0.26 -8.07 19.08
N GLY A 268 -1.05 -8.26 18.90
CA GLY A 268 -2.08 -7.33 19.37
C GLY A 268 -2.67 -6.44 18.29
N TYR A 269 -2.50 -6.81 17.02
CA TYR A 269 -3.15 -6.14 15.90
C TYR A 269 -4.49 -6.82 15.54
N MET A 270 -5.44 -6.02 15.12
CA MET A 270 -6.62 -6.47 14.39
C MET A 270 -6.27 -6.49 12.91
N VAL A 271 -6.40 -7.64 12.27
CA VAL A 271 -5.99 -7.84 10.87
C VAL A 271 -7.20 -7.96 9.97
N THR A 272 -7.18 -7.27 8.85
CA THR A 272 -8.13 -7.39 7.75
C THR A 272 -7.36 -7.69 6.47
N VAL A 273 -7.85 -8.65 5.71
CA VAL A 273 -7.29 -9.00 4.39
C VAL A 273 -8.34 -8.68 3.35
N THR A 274 -7.95 -7.95 2.30
CA THR A 274 -8.84 -7.56 1.22
C THR A 274 -8.11 -7.57 -0.13
N GLU A 275 -8.87 -7.48 -1.21
CA GLU A 275 -8.31 -7.30 -2.54
C GLU A 275 -8.01 -5.83 -2.81
N LEU A 276 -6.83 -5.57 -3.37
CA LEU A 276 -6.42 -4.22 -3.79
C LEU A 276 -7.08 -3.80 -5.10
N VAL A 277 -7.25 -4.72 -6.06
CA VAL A 277 -7.90 -4.49 -7.36
C VAL A 277 -8.53 -5.80 -7.85
N GLY A 278 -9.50 -5.74 -8.78
CA GLY A 278 -10.12 -6.95 -9.33
C GLY A 278 -9.11 -7.91 -9.99
N TRP A 279 -9.41 -9.17 -10.00
CA TRP A 279 -8.55 -10.27 -10.52
C TRP A 279 -8.10 -10.07 -11.96
N GLU A 280 -8.90 -9.37 -12.77
CA GLU A 280 -8.56 -9.03 -14.14
C GLU A 280 -7.35 -8.11 -14.27
N HIS A 281 -6.89 -7.51 -13.16
CA HIS A 281 -5.79 -6.53 -13.16
C HIS A 281 -4.50 -7.06 -12.57
N SER A 282 -4.55 -7.99 -11.61
CA SER A 282 -3.36 -8.59 -10.98
C SER A 282 -3.72 -9.87 -10.23
N MET A 283 -2.91 -10.91 -10.43
CA MET A 283 -3.01 -12.15 -9.62
C MET A 283 -2.43 -11.97 -8.22
N LYS A 284 -1.62 -10.95 -7.99
CA LYS A 284 -0.99 -10.63 -6.69
C LYS A 284 -1.59 -9.33 -6.19
N ASN A 285 -2.66 -9.48 -5.45
CA ASN A 285 -3.64 -8.43 -5.24
C ASN A 285 -4.10 -8.32 -3.77
N GLU A 286 -3.44 -9.07 -2.90
CA GLU A 286 -3.78 -9.10 -1.49
C GLU A 286 -3.24 -7.86 -0.77
N LEU A 287 -4.12 -7.17 -0.03
CA LEU A 287 -3.77 -6.12 0.91
C LEU A 287 -4.04 -6.61 2.34
N ILE A 288 -3.02 -6.65 3.15
CA ILE A 288 -3.11 -6.92 4.59
C ILE A 288 -3.08 -5.58 5.30
N VAL A 289 -4.15 -5.27 6.03
CA VAL A 289 -4.27 -4.08 6.89
C VAL A 289 -4.25 -4.54 8.33
N ALA A 290 -3.34 -4.02 9.13
CA ALA A 290 -3.26 -4.32 10.56
C ALA A 290 -3.35 -3.04 11.38
N LYS A 291 -4.33 -2.99 12.31
CA LYS A 291 -4.56 -1.89 13.26
C LYS A 291 -4.22 -2.35 14.66
N PHE A 292 -3.30 -1.66 15.33
CA PHE A 292 -2.93 -1.98 16.70
C PHE A 292 -4.10 -1.72 17.67
N THR A 293 -4.46 -2.73 18.43
CA THR A 293 -5.53 -2.66 19.46
C THR A 293 -5.01 -2.96 20.85
N GLY A 294 -3.78 -3.45 20.96
CA GLY A 294 -3.19 -3.95 22.20
C GLY A 294 -3.72 -5.32 22.66
N GLN A 295 -4.72 -5.86 21.99
CA GLN A 295 -5.35 -7.13 22.35
C GLN A 295 -4.59 -8.32 21.74
N LYS A 296 -3.57 -8.81 22.44
CA LYS A 296 -2.78 -9.98 22.02
C LYS A 296 -3.65 -11.24 22.02
N LYS A 297 -3.76 -11.91 20.86
CA LYS A 297 -4.55 -13.14 20.71
C LYS A 297 -3.67 -14.37 20.93
N LYS A 298 -3.73 -14.95 22.14
CA LYS A 298 -3.00 -16.19 22.48
C LYS A 298 -3.30 -17.33 21.50
N LEU A 299 -4.55 -17.47 21.07
CA LEU A 299 -4.96 -18.50 20.11
C LEU A 299 -4.29 -18.31 18.72
N ALA A 300 -4.06 -17.07 18.28
CA ALA A 300 -3.35 -16.81 17.02
C ALA A 300 -1.88 -17.28 17.10
N ALA A 301 -1.22 -17.02 18.23
CA ALA A 301 0.15 -17.53 18.47
C ALA A 301 0.20 -19.05 18.43
N GLN A 302 -0.75 -19.74 19.10
CA GLN A 302 -0.82 -21.21 19.10
C GLN A 302 -1.06 -21.76 17.68
N ARG A 303 -1.96 -21.13 16.91
CA ARG A 303 -2.24 -21.53 15.52
C ARG A 303 -1.05 -21.33 14.61
N LEU A 304 -0.29 -20.23 14.79
CA LEU A 304 0.94 -19.97 14.03
C LEU A 304 1.97 -21.08 14.28
N VAL A 305 2.23 -21.42 15.54
CA VAL A 305 3.19 -22.49 15.90
C VAL A 305 2.73 -23.85 15.33
N ALA A 306 1.44 -24.20 15.49
CA ALA A 306 0.89 -25.45 14.96
C ALA A 306 0.96 -25.52 13.42
N LEU A 307 0.76 -24.39 12.74
CA LEU A 307 0.86 -24.31 11.28
C LEU A 307 2.30 -24.52 10.81
N LEU A 308 3.26 -23.88 11.48
CA LEU A 308 4.68 -24.05 11.21
C LEU A 308 5.13 -25.50 11.41
N ASP A 309 4.76 -26.13 12.51
CA ASP A 309 5.04 -27.55 12.80
C ASP A 309 4.43 -28.46 11.73
N GLN A 310 3.16 -28.29 11.41
CA GLN A 310 2.45 -29.12 10.43
C GLN A 310 3.12 -29.10 9.05
N PHE A 311 3.68 -27.96 8.62
CA PHE A 311 4.32 -27.83 7.31
C PHE A 311 5.86 -27.94 7.37
N GLY A 312 6.44 -28.22 8.55
CA GLY A 312 7.89 -28.32 8.76
C GLY A 312 8.62 -27.01 8.52
N LEU A 313 8.03 -25.92 8.96
CA LEU A 313 8.51 -24.56 8.77
C LEU A 313 8.98 -23.91 10.08
N GLU A 314 9.30 -24.72 11.11
CA GLU A 314 9.62 -24.26 12.47
C GLU A 314 10.85 -23.32 12.49
N ALA A 315 11.72 -23.44 11.51
CA ALA A 315 12.85 -22.53 11.35
C ALA A 315 12.40 -21.08 11.20
N LEU A 316 11.25 -20.83 10.59
CA LEU A 316 10.68 -19.49 10.40
C LEU A 316 10.25 -18.84 11.73
N LEU A 317 9.94 -19.64 12.75
CA LEU A 317 9.62 -19.11 14.08
C LEU A 317 10.78 -18.29 14.63
N LYS A 318 12.02 -18.73 14.41
CA LYS A 318 13.22 -18.04 14.90
C LYS A 318 13.67 -16.89 14.01
N THR A 319 13.42 -16.98 12.71
CA THR A 319 13.94 -16.03 11.73
C THR A 319 12.94 -14.95 11.32
N ARG A 320 11.63 -15.29 11.30
CA ARG A 320 10.56 -14.38 10.83
C ARG A 320 9.52 -14.03 11.88
N PHE A 321 9.32 -14.90 12.89
CA PHE A 321 8.22 -14.77 13.87
C PHE A 321 8.75 -14.81 15.30
N ALA A 322 9.97 -14.32 15.55
CA ALA A 322 10.71 -14.50 16.81
C ALA A 322 10.05 -13.88 18.05
N ARG A 323 9.12 -12.93 17.88
CA ARG A 323 8.40 -12.31 19.01
C ARG A 323 7.28 -13.19 19.57
N VAL A 324 6.84 -14.21 18.82
CA VAL A 324 5.92 -15.23 19.33
C VAL A 324 6.77 -16.30 20.02
N LYS A 325 6.77 -16.26 21.35
CA LYS A 325 7.41 -17.32 22.15
C LYS A 325 6.58 -18.59 22.00
N GLU A 326 7.26 -19.74 21.87
CA GLU A 326 6.58 -21.04 21.98
C GLU A 326 5.72 -21.02 23.23
N PRO A 327 4.43 -21.44 23.15
CA PRO A 327 3.63 -21.61 24.35
C PRO A 327 4.38 -22.62 25.20
N LEU A 328 4.79 -22.22 26.42
CA LEU A 328 5.28 -23.14 27.43
C LEU A 328 4.26 -24.28 27.47
N THR A 329 4.69 -25.47 27.06
CA THR A 329 3.90 -26.69 27.16
C THR A 329 3.45 -26.79 28.60
N ALA A 330 2.13 -26.68 28.81
CA ALA A 330 1.52 -26.86 30.12
C ALA A 330 1.56 -28.33 30.50
#